data_21ea458079bcef256312a7ce03dcb9f8
#
_entry.id   21ea458079bcef256312a7ce03dcb9f8
#
_cell.length_a   1.000
_cell.length_b   1.000
_cell.length_c   1.000
_cell.angle_alpha   90.00
_cell.angle_beta   90.00
_cell.angle_gamma   90.00
#
_symmetry.space_group_name_H-M   'P 1'
#
loop_
_entity.id
_entity.type
_entity.pdbx_description
1 polymer ?
#
loop_
_entity_poly.entity_id
_entity_poly.type
_entity_poly.pdbx_seq_one_letter_code
_entity_poly.pdbx_strand_id
1 'polypeptide(L)'
;MQKRLLMATANPGKVRELRQLLAGESIQVFSLKDLAELWQKEDLGGLPRITGSQEEISIEIRHRYEALQGLIRETGETFQENARIKAEGALRYTGLACLADDSGLEVDCLDGAPGVYSARYAGEGGSEEDCNRLLLLNMAGVPLERRTARYRAVLALALPEGRCLEAEGTCEGRIGFAEKGTGGFGYDP
;
A
#
# COMPACT_ATOMS: atom_id res chain seq x y z
N MET A 1 26.00 2.86 -11.40
CA MET A 1 24.97 1.79 -11.43
C MET A 1 23.63 2.40 -11.07
N GLN A 2 22.60 2.08 -11.82
CA GLN A 2 21.24 2.51 -11.52
C GLN A 2 20.76 1.81 -10.24
N LYS A 3 20.24 2.59 -9.27
CA LYS A 3 19.68 2.02 -8.04
C LYS A 3 18.31 1.39 -8.34
N ARG A 4 17.97 0.33 -7.64
CA ARG A 4 16.71 -0.41 -7.81
C ARG A 4 15.84 -0.24 -6.58
N LEU A 5 14.57 0.10 -6.78
CA LEU A 5 13.60 0.33 -5.72
C LEU A 5 12.31 -0.45 -6.04
N LEU A 6 11.92 -1.34 -5.16
CA LEU A 6 10.62 -2.00 -5.22
C LEU A 6 9.59 -1.14 -4.48
N MET A 7 8.43 -0.92 -5.07
CA MET A 7 7.27 -0.37 -4.37
C MET A 7 6.29 -1.49 -4.03
N ALA A 8 6.16 -1.80 -2.73
CA ALA A 8 5.33 -2.88 -2.22
C ALA A 8 3.87 -2.41 -2.07
N THR A 9 3.22 -2.15 -3.19
CA THR A 9 1.79 -1.79 -3.25
C THR A 9 1.09 -2.51 -4.39
N ALA A 10 -0.18 -2.83 -4.18
CA ALA A 10 -1.07 -3.34 -5.23
C ALA A 10 -1.69 -2.21 -6.07
N ASN A 11 -1.62 -0.95 -5.60
CA ASN A 11 -2.21 0.22 -6.28
C ASN A 11 -1.32 0.73 -7.43
N PRO A 12 -1.73 0.57 -8.71
CA PRO A 12 -0.94 1.02 -9.85
C PRO A 12 -0.83 2.55 -9.95
N GLY A 13 -1.76 3.30 -9.35
CA GLY A 13 -1.72 4.75 -9.27
C GLY A 13 -0.50 5.22 -8.49
N LYS A 14 -0.31 4.68 -7.28
CA LYS A 14 0.82 5.01 -6.41
C LYS A 14 2.17 4.69 -7.08
N VAL A 15 2.27 3.57 -7.80
CA VAL A 15 3.49 3.22 -8.56
C VAL A 15 3.77 4.25 -9.66
N ARG A 16 2.75 4.69 -10.37
CA ARG A 16 2.88 5.69 -11.43
C ARG A 16 3.33 7.04 -10.88
N GLU A 17 2.74 7.48 -9.77
CA GLU A 17 3.12 8.72 -9.08
C GLU A 17 4.58 8.67 -8.61
N LEU A 18 4.99 7.58 -7.97
CA LEU A 18 6.37 7.41 -7.53
C LEU A 18 7.35 7.46 -8.71
N ARG A 19 7.02 6.79 -9.84
CA ARG A 19 7.83 6.86 -11.07
C ARG A 19 7.94 8.28 -11.61
N GLN A 20 6.88 9.07 -11.52
CA GLN A 20 6.90 10.48 -11.93
C GLN A 20 7.74 11.34 -11.00
N LEU A 21 7.62 11.15 -9.67
CA LEU A 21 8.40 11.89 -8.67
C LEU A 21 9.89 11.61 -8.79
N LEU A 22 10.28 10.39 -9.14
CA LEU A 22 11.66 9.98 -9.30
C LEU A 22 12.15 10.09 -10.76
N ALA A 23 11.36 10.70 -11.64
CA ALA A 23 11.78 10.93 -13.03
C ALA A 23 13.00 11.88 -13.07
N GLY A 24 14.08 11.41 -13.65
CA GLY A 24 15.36 12.14 -13.64
C GLY A 24 16.38 11.66 -12.61
N GLU A 25 15.97 10.89 -11.62
CA GLU A 25 16.88 10.23 -10.70
C GLU A 25 17.42 8.91 -11.27
N SER A 26 18.63 8.53 -10.88
CA SER A 26 19.23 7.24 -11.26
C SER A 26 18.62 6.06 -10.47
N ILE A 27 17.28 6.02 -10.41
CA ILE A 27 16.52 5.01 -9.66
C ILE A 27 15.52 4.34 -10.62
N GLN A 28 15.56 3.01 -10.67
CA GLN A 28 14.56 2.21 -11.38
C GLN A 28 13.51 1.70 -10.40
N VAL A 29 12.25 2.10 -10.60
CA VAL A 29 11.13 1.71 -9.75
C VAL A 29 10.43 0.48 -10.32
N PHE A 30 10.38 -0.58 -9.54
CA PHE A 30 9.63 -1.81 -9.79
C PHE A 30 8.36 -1.85 -8.96
N SER A 31 7.29 -2.36 -9.53
CA SER A 31 6.07 -2.73 -8.82
C SER A 31 6.10 -4.21 -8.43
N LEU A 32 5.15 -4.64 -7.60
CA LEU A 32 4.97 -6.06 -7.30
C LEU A 32 4.73 -6.88 -8.58
N LYS A 33 4.03 -6.31 -9.58
CA LYS A 33 3.77 -7.00 -10.87
C LYS A 33 5.05 -7.24 -11.67
N ASP A 34 6.03 -6.37 -11.57
CA ASP A 34 7.30 -6.48 -12.30
C ASP A 34 8.17 -7.63 -11.75
N LEU A 35 7.89 -8.13 -10.54
CA LEU A 35 8.63 -9.23 -9.93
C LEU A 35 8.58 -10.52 -10.74
N ALA A 36 7.46 -10.81 -11.39
CA ALA A 36 7.32 -12.00 -12.24
C ALA A 36 8.36 -12.03 -13.36
N GLU A 37 8.62 -10.87 -13.96
CA GLU A 37 9.64 -10.73 -15.01
C GLU A 37 11.05 -10.76 -14.43
N LEU A 38 11.27 -10.11 -13.28
CA LEU A 38 12.57 -10.12 -12.60
C LEU A 38 12.99 -11.52 -12.20
N TRP A 39 12.08 -12.31 -11.62
CA TRP A 39 12.36 -13.70 -11.22
C TRP A 39 12.72 -14.63 -12.39
N GLN A 40 12.30 -14.31 -13.61
CA GLN A 40 12.69 -15.07 -14.81
C GLN A 40 14.02 -14.59 -15.38
N LYS A 41 14.44 -13.36 -15.11
CA LYS A 41 15.65 -12.78 -15.66
C LYS A 41 16.90 -13.02 -14.81
N GLU A 42 16.75 -13.04 -13.49
CA GLU A 42 17.87 -13.07 -12.56
C GLU A 42 17.55 -13.74 -11.23
N ASP A 43 18.59 -14.10 -10.49
CA ASP A 43 18.49 -14.50 -9.09
C ASP A 43 18.13 -13.27 -8.24
N LEU A 44 17.15 -13.40 -7.38
CA LEU A 44 16.64 -12.28 -6.60
C LEU A 44 16.36 -12.70 -5.15
N GLY A 45 16.91 -11.97 -4.17
CA GLY A 45 16.67 -12.23 -2.75
C GLY A 45 17.17 -13.60 -2.28
N GLY A 46 18.20 -14.17 -2.94
CA GLY A 46 18.68 -15.51 -2.66
C GLY A 46 17.87 -16.61 -3.33
N LEU A 47 16.80 -16.27 -4.02
CA LEU A 47 16.03 -17.21 -4.83
C LEU A 47 16.63 -17.30 -6.25
N PRO A 48 16.85 -18.50 -6.81
CA PRO A 48 17.34 -18.64 -8.18
C PRO A 48 16.30 -18.11 -9.17
N ARG A 49 16.76 -17.68 -10.33
CA ARG A 49 15.84 -17.32 -11.43
C ARG A 49 14.94 -18.50 -11.80
N ILE A 50 13.70 -18.20 -12.20
CA ILE A 50 12.74 -19.22 -12.60
C ILE A 50 13.05 -19.65 -14.04
N THR A 51 13.18 -20.97 -14.24
CA THR A 51 13.40 -21.60 -15.55
C THR A 51 12.50 -22.82 -15.69
N GLY A 52 12.19 -23.23 -16.90
CA GLY A 52 11.38 -24.41 -17.17
C GLY A 52 10.33 -24.19 -18.26
N SER A 53 9.36 -25.07 -18.34
CA SER A 53 8.19 -24.92 -19.20
C SER A 53 7.30 -23.75 -18.74
N GLN A 54 6.42 -23.28 -19.62
CA GLN A 54 5.49 -22.18 -19.30
C GLN A 54 4.58 -22.51 -18.09
N GLU A 55 4.20 -23.77 -17.93
CA GLU A 55 3.39 -24.25 -16.82
C GLU A 55 4.18 -24.20 -15.49
N GLU A 56 5.40 -24.74 -15.48
CA GLU A 56 6.29 -24.72 -14.31
C GLU A 56 6.61 -23.28 -13.87
N ILE A 57 6.91 -22.41 -14.82
CA ILE A 57 7.14 -20.96 -14.57
C ILE A 57 5.90 -20.32 -13.91
N SER A 58 4.72 -20.61 -14.43
CA SER A 58 3.47 -20.02 -13.91
C SER A 58 3.17 -20.50 -12.49
N ILE A 59 3.43 -21.76 -12.19
CA ILE A 59 3.26 -22.34 -10.85
C ILE A 59 4.25 -21.70 -9.87
N GLU A 60 5.52 -21.63 -10.23
CA GLU A 60 6.56 -21.07 -9.37
C GLU A 60 6.33 -19.56 -9.10
N ILE A 61 5.94 -18.78 -10.10
CA ILE A 61 5.56 -17.36 -9.93
C ILE A 61 4.43 -17.24 -8.90
N ARG A 62 3.40 -18.09 -8.98
CA ARG A 62 2.29 -18.09 -8.02
C ARG A 62 2.77 -18.37 -6.61
N HIS A 63 3.57 -19.41 -6.41
CA HIS A 63 4.12 -19.76 -5.10
C HIS A 63 4.96 -18.63 -4.51
N ARG A 64 5.76 -17.92 -5.33
CA ARG A 64 6.55 -16.77 -4.88
C ARG A 64 5.68 -15.61 -4.47
N TYR A 65 4.60 -15.33 -5.20
CA TYR A 65 3.64 -14.30 -4.78
C TYR A 65 2.92 -14.67 -3.50
N GLU A 66 2.48 -15.90 -3.32
CA GLU A 66 1.84 -16.37 -2.08
C GLU A 66 2.78 -16.23 -0.88
N ALA A 67 4.03 -16.62 -1.02
CA ALA A 67 5.05 -16.45 0.02
C ALA A 67 5.29 -14.97 0.36
N LEU A 68 5.43 -14.12 -0.66
CA LEU A 68 5.59 -12.67 -0.47
C LEU A 68 4.38 -12.07 0.22
N GLN A 69 3.15 -12.41 -0.19
CA GLN A 69 1.91 -11.92 0.42
C GLN A 69 1.85 -12.27 1.91
N GLY A 70 2.31 -13.45 2.31
CA GLY A 70 2.42 -13.82 3.72
C GLY A 70 3.33 -12.90 4.53
N LEU A 71 4.42 -12.42 3.92
CA LEU A 71 5.40 -11.55 4.57
C LEU A 71 4.99 -10.08 4.63
N ILE A 72 4.14 -9.61 3.70
CA ILE A 72 3.69 -8.21 3.63
C ILE A 72 2.25 -8.02 4.14
N ARG A 73 1.69 -9.03 4.81
CA ARG A 73 0.34 -8.96 5.37
C ARG A 73 0.28 -7.91 6.48
N GLU A 74 -0.67 -7.01 6.37
CA GLU A 74 -0.92 -5.93 7.33
C GLU A 74 -1.54 -6.50 8.61
N THR A 75 -0.72 -6.70 9.63
CA THR A 75 -1.10 -7.20 10.95
C THR A 75 -0.83 -6.21 12.08
N GLY A 76 -0.32 -5.03 11.74
CA GLY A 76 -0.04 -3.95 12.67
C GLY A 76 -1.31 -3.21 13.10
N GLU A 77 -1.22 -2.54 14.22
CA GLU A 77 -2.29 -1.71 14.79
C GLU A 77 -2.17 -0.24 14.38
N THR A 78 -1.06 0.13 13.74
CA THR A 78 -0.79 1.49 13.27
C THR A 78 -0.37 1.50 11.79
N PHE A 79 -0.55 2.65 11.13
CA PHE A 79 -0.05 2.85 9.76
C PHE A 79 1.47 2.65 9.67
N GLN A 80 2.23 3.11 10.70
CA GLN A 80 3.68 2.94 10.77
C GLN A 80 4.06 1.46 10.78
N GLU A 81 3.42 0.67 11.64
CA GLU A 81 3.68 -0.78 11.73
C GLU A 81 3.38 -1.47 10.42
N ASN A 82 2.24 -1.19 9.80
CA ASN A 82 1.85 -1.82 8.54
C ASN A 82 2.77 -1.41 7.37
N ALA A 83 3.13 -0.14 7.25
CA ALA A 83 4.09 0.32 6.25
C ALA A 83 5.45 -0.37 6.42
N ARG A 84 5.93 -0.49 7.67
CA ARG A 84 7.19 -1.17 8.01
C ARG A 84 7.13 -2.66 7.70
N ILE A 85 6.07 -3.37 8.11
CA ILE A 85 5.87 -4.80 7.83
C ILE A 85 5.96 -5.05 6.31
N LYS A 86 5.29 -4.24 5.52
CA LYS A 86 5.32 -4.36 4.05
C LYS A 86 6.71 -4.11 3.48
N ALA A 87 7.36 -3.03 3.90
CA ALA A 87 8.69 -2.67 3.37
C ALA A 87 9.76 -3.69 3.74
N GLU A 88 9.84 -4.08 5.01
CA GLU A 88 10.82 -5.04 5.51
C GLU A 88 10.55 -6.46 5.01
N GLY A 89 9.28 -6.87 4.93
CA GLY A 89 8.87 -8.16 4.39
C GLY A 89 9.27 -8.30 2.92
N ALA A 90 8.99 -7.29 2.11
CA ALA A 90 9.36 -7.29 0.70
C ALA A 90 10.88 -7.20 0.49
N LEU A 91 11.60 -6.38 1.26
CA LEU A 91 13.07 -6.35 1.25
C LEU A 91 13.67 -7.73 1.57
N ARG A 92 13.19 -8.36 2.65
CA ARG A 92 13.69 -9.68 3.09
C ARG A 92 13.51 -10.74 2.01
N TYR A 93 12.40 -10.67 1.29
CA TYR A 93 12.08 -11.65 0.24
C TYR A 93 12.82 -11.39 -1.07
N THR A 94 12.99 -10.12 -1.46
CA THR A 94 13.53 -9.76 -2.78
C THR A 94 14.98 -9.29 -2.76
N GLY A 95 15.51 -8.90 -1.60
CA GLY A 95 16.82 -8.27 -1.47
C GLY A 95 16.89 -6.84 -2.05
N LEU A 96 15.79 -6.32 -2.59
CA LEU A 96 15.73 -4.97 -3.14
C LEU A 96 15.38 -3.96 -2.03
N ALA A 97 15.96 -2.75 -2.11
CA ALA A 97 15.42 -1.63 -1.35
C ALA A 97 13.92 -1.51 -1.63
N CYS A 98 13.12 -1.41 -0.59
CA CYS A 98 11.67 -1.45 -0.73
C CYS A 98 11.00 -0.26 -0.06
N LEU A 99 10.19 0.46 -0.83
CA LEU A 99 9.26 1.46 -0.34
C LEU A 99 7.88 0.84 -0.21
N ALA A 100 7.27 0.99 0.94
CA ALA A 100 5.87 0.67 1.15
C ALA A 100 5.14 1.86 1.77
N ASP A 101 3.84 1.92 1.58
CA ASP A 101 2.98 2.88 2.23
C ASP A 101 1.84 2.18 2.96
N ASP A 102 1.37 2.80 4.04
CA ASP A 102 0.06 2.52 4.62
C ASP A 102 -0.66 3.83 4.85
N SER A 103 -1.93 3.88 4.51
CA SER A 103 -2.70 5.12 4.53
C SER A 103 -4.18 4.86 4.75
N GLY A 104 -4.85 5.82 5.34
CA GLY A 104 -6.28 5.73 5.57
C GLY A 104 -6.89 7.03 6.02
N LEU A 105 -8.19 6.98 6.26
CA LEU A 105 -9.01 8.06 6.75
C LEU A 105 -9.17 7.92 8.26
N GLU A 106 -8.92 8.99 9.00
CA GLU A 106 -9.21 9.11 10.43
C GLU A 106 -10.32 10.15 10.63
N VAL A 107 -11.39 9.80 11.34
CA VAL A 107 -12.54 10.69 11.61
C VAL A 107 -12.64 10.92 13.10
N ASP A 108 -12.55 12.18 13.53
CA ASP A 108 -12.45 12.55 14.94
C ASP A 108 -13.65 12.12 15.77
N CYS A 109 -14.87 12.27 15.25
CA CYS A 109 -16.09 11.87 15.98
C CYS A 109 -16.33 10.37 16.03
N LEU A 110 -15.49 9.58 15.33
CA LEU A 110 -15.48 8.12 15.36
C LEU A 110 -14.20 7.57 16.03
N ASP A 111 -13.58 8.37 16.91
CA ASP A 111 -12.35 8.03 17.63
C ASP A 111 -11.22 7.54 16.71
N GLY A 112 -11.10 8.17 15.53
CA GLY A 112 -10.10 7.84 14.52
C GLY A 112 -10.49 6.71 13.55
N ALA A 113 -11.65 6.07 13.73
CA ALA A 113 -12.13 5.11 12.73
C ALA A 113 -12.43 5.81 11.39
N PRO A 114 -12.28 5.13 10.26
CA PRO A 114 -11.83 3.74 10.05
C PRO A 114 -10.35 3.45 10.30
N GLY A 115 -9.43 4.45 10.25
CA GLY A 115 -8.00 4.28 10.54
C GLY A 115 -7.36 3.22 9.64
N VAL A 116 -6.57 2.32 10.21
CA VAL A 116 -5.89 1.22 9.49
C VAL A 116 -6.86 0.24 8.81
N TYR A 117 -8.13 0.32 9.11
CA TYR A 117 -9.18 -0.50 8.50
C TYR A 117 -9.86 0.20 7.31
N SER A 118 -9.35 1.35 6.85
CA SER A 118 -10.00 2.16 5.79
C SER A 118 -10.39 1.35 4.56
N ALA A 119 -9.53 0.51 4.05
CA ALA A 119 -9.78 -0.30 2.85
C ALA A 119 -10.78 -1.47 3.07
N ARG A 120 -11.08 -1.81 4.33
CA ARG A 120 -11.96 -2.93 4.71
C ARG A 120 -12.95 -2.54 5.81
N TYR A 121 -13.33 -1.27 5.88
CA TYR A 121 -14.21 -0.74 6.92
C TYR A 121 -15.59 -1.40 6.92
N ALA A 122 -16.10 -1.76 5.74
CA ALA A 122 -17.35 -2.52 5.59
C ALA A 122 -17.16 -4.04 5.71
N GLY A 123 -15.98 -4.51 6.13
CA GLY A 123 -15.64 -5.93 6.25
C GLY A 123 -14.82 -6.45 5.07
N GLU A 124 -14.32 -7.69 5.20
CA GLU A 124 -13.57 -8.34 4.14
C GLU A 124 -14.46 -8.58 2.91
N GLY A 125 -14.03 -8.07 1.74
CA GLY A 125 -14.78 -8.17 0.48
C GLY A 125 -15.82 -7.06 0.26
N GLY A 126 -15.96 -6.10 1.18
CA GLY A 126 -16.76 -4.90 0.97
C GLY A 126 -16.17 -4.00 -0.13
N SER A 127 -17.04 -3.35 -0.90
CA SER A 127 -16.62 -2.37 -1.91
C SER A 127 -16.26 -1.02 -1.26
N GLU A 128 -15.61 -0.13 -2.02
CA GLU A 128 -15.38 1.26 -1.59
C GLU A 128 -16.70 1.98 -1.30
N GLU A 129 -17.74 1.73 -2.11
CA GLU A 129 -19.07 2.27 -1.90
C GLU A 129 -19.72 1.77 -0.61
N ASP A 130 -19.48 0.49 -0.23
CA ASP A 130 -19.95 -0.04 1.06
C ASP A 130 -19.26 0.63 2.23
N CYS A 131 -17.96 0.90 2.11
CA CYS A 131 -17.18 1.62 3.11
C CYS A 131 -17.67 3.06 3.27
N ASN A 132 -17.91 3.77 2.17
CA ASN A 132 -18.44 5.14 2.16
C ASN A 132 -19.84 5.18 2.79
N ARG A 133 -20.73 4.26 2.41
CA ARG A 133 -22.07 4.15 2.97
C ARG A 133 -22.04 3.89 4.48
N LEU A 134 -21.20 2.98 4.93
CA LEU A 134 -21.06 2.68 6.36
C LEU A 134 -20.52 3.88 7.13
N LEU A 135 -19.53 4.60 6.57
CA LEU A 135 -18.99 5.81 7.16
C LEU A 135 -20.09 6.86 7.34
N LEU A 136 -20.84 7.16 6.29
CA LEU A 136 -21.94 8.14 6.34
C LEU A 136 -23.05 7.72 7.32
N LEU A 137 -23.35 6.43 7.41
CA LEU A 137 -24.32 5.88 8.36
C LEU A 137 -23.83 6.08 9.81
N ASN A 138 -22.59 5.77 10.10
CA ASN A 138 -21.99 5.94 11.44
C ASN A 138 -21.91 7.42 11.84
N MET A 139 -21.91 8.32 10.88
CA MET A 139 -21.94 9.78 11.09
C MET A 139 -23.34 10.39 11.01
N ALA A 140 -24.41 9.58 11.00
CA ALA A 140 -25.77 10.08 10.97
C ALA A 140 -26.04 10.97 12.21
N GLY A 141 -26.62 12.16 11.99
CA GLY A 141 -26.90 13.12 13.05
C GLY A 141 -25.68 13.92 13.56
N VAL A 142 -24.47 13.63 13.12
CA VAL A 142 -23.27 14.43 13.47
C VAL A 142 -23.29 15.75 12.68
N PRO A 143 -23.27 16.93 13.35
CA PRO A 143 -23.26 18.22 12.66
C PRO A 143 -21.91 18.48 11.98
N LEU A 144 -21.91 19.36 10.96
CA LEU A 144 -20.75 19.59 10.09
C LEU A 144 -19.49 19.99 10.87
N GLU A 145 -19.64 20.74 11.93
CA GLU A 145 -18.53 21.22 12.77
C GLU A 145 -17.77 20.08 13.46
N ARG A 146 -18.44 18.95 13.68
CA ARG A 146 -17.89 17.76 14.33
C ARG A 146 -17.51 16.65 13.34
N ARG A 147 -17.56 16.92 12.03
CA ARG A 147 -17.22 15.94 10.98
C ARG A 147 -15.78 16.10 10.50
N THR A 148 -14.89 16.59 11.38
CA THR A 148 -13.46 16.73 11.09
C THR A 148 -12.82 15.37 10.87
N ALA A 149 -11.95 15.31 9.88
CA ALA A 149 -11.28 14.08 9.47
C ALA A 149 -9.94 14.43 8.82
N ARG A 150 -9.07 13.45 8.69
CA ARG A 150 -7.83 13.58 7.90
C ARG A 150 -7.52 12.31 7.16
N TYR A 151 -6.94 12.46 5.98
CA TYR A 151 -6.15 11.40 5.40
C TYR A 151 -4.79 11.39 6.08
N ARG A 152 -4.33 10.22 6.46
CA ARG A 152 -3.00 9.98 6.99
C ARG A 152 -2.29 8.96 6.12
N ALA A 153 -1.05 9.23 5.77
CA ALA A 153 -0.20 8.32 5.01
C ALA A 153 1.16 8.20 5.68
N VAL A 154 1.64 6.99 5.81
CA VAL A 154 2.98 6.67 6.29
C VAL A 154 3.71 5.91 5.20
N LEU A 155 4.92 6.36 4.90
CA LEU A 155 5.86 5.70 4.01
C LEU A 155 6.96 5.05 4.85
N ALA A 156 7.34 3.82 4.51
CA ALA A 156 8.50 3.14 5.08
C ALA A 156 9.43 2.71 3.94
N LEU A 157 10.70 3.11 4.01
CA LEU A 157 11.76 2.72 3.09
C LEU A 157 12.74 1.79 3.80
N ALA A 158 12.66 0.51 3.52
CA ALA A 158 13.59 -0.50 4.00
C ALA A 158 14.78 -0.65 3.05
N LEU A 159 15.99 -0.58 3.59
CA LEU A 159 17.24 -0.60 2.86
C LEU A 159 18.04 -1.88 3.18
N PRO A 160 18.79 -2.45 2.20
CA PRO A 160 19.52 -3.70 2.37
C PRO A 160 20.55 -3.69 3.53
N GLU A 161 21.05 -2.52 3.90
CA GLU A 161 21.95 -2.35 5.05
C GLU A 161 21.25 -2.40 6.42
N GLY A 162 19.98 -2.75 6.47
CA GLY A 162 19.22 -2.96 7.71
C GLY A 162 18.60 -1.68 8.30
N ARG A 163 18.61 -0.56 7.57
CA ARG A 163 17.91 0.68 7.98
C ARG A 163 16.49 0.70 7.43
N CYS A 164 15.56 1.20 8.23
CA CYS A 164 14.23 1.58 7.78
C CYS A 164 14.03 3.08 8.05
N LEU A 165 13.73 3.83 7.01
CA LEU A 165 13.40 5.26 7.09
C LEU A 165 11.90 5.41 6.98
N GLU A 166 11.32 6.30 7.77
CA GLU A 166 9.89 6.54 7.79
C GLU A 166 9.60 8.03 7.53
N ALA A 167 8.48 8.28 6.84
CA ALA A 167 7.95 9.61 6.65
C ALA A 167 6.43 9.55 6.75
N GLU A 168 5.84 10.59 7.31
CA GLU A 168 4.41 10.70 7.53
C GLU A 168 3.88 12.01 6.96
N GLY A 169 2.65 11.97 6.45
CA GLY A 169 1.93 13.14 5.99
C GLY A 169 0.45 13.04 6.33
N THR A 170 -0.18 14.19 6.60
CA THR A 170 -1.61 14.30 6.83
C THR A 170 -2.22 15.34 5.90
N CYS A 171 -3.48 15.13 5.52
CA CYS A 171 -4.30 16.07 4.80
C CYS A 171 -5.61 16.25 5.56
N GLU A 172 -5.76 17.40 6.22
CA GLU A 172 -6.93 17.72 7.03
C GLU A 172 -8.14 18.06 6.17
N GLY A 173 -9.32 17.64 6.62
CA GLY A 173 -10.57 17.87 5.92
C GLY A 173 -11.80 17.62 6.78
N ARG A 174 -12.93 17.43 6.11
CA ARG A 174 -14.21 17.10 6.75
C ARG A 174 -15.00 16.16 5.88
N ILE A 175 -15.74 15.26 6.51
CA ILE A 175 -16.65 14.35 5.81
C ILE A 175 -17.94 15.09 5.45
N GLY A 176 -18.32 15.07 4.19
CA GLY A 176 -19.59 15.59 3.70
C GLY A 176 -20.79 14.83 4.25
N PHE A 177 -22.00 15.30 3.92
CA PHE A 177 -23.23 14.60 4.25
C PHE A 177 -23.63 13.54 3.21
N ALA A 178 -23.03 13.61 2.04
CA ALA A 178 -23.24 12.69 0.92
C ALA A 178 -21.98 12.67 0.05
N GLU A 179 -21.81 11.62 -0.72
CA GLU A 179 -20.78 11.54 -1.73
C GLU A 179 -20.91 12.66 -2.76
N LYS A 180 -19.78 13.23 -3.20
CA LYS A 180 -19.74 14.34 -4.14
C LYS A 180 -18.54 14.24 -5.05
N GLY A 181 -18.78 13.84 -6.29
CA GLY A 181 -17.74 13.76 -7.31
C GLY A 181 -17.75 12.41 -8.02
N THR A 182 -16.88 12.27 -9.00
CA THR A 182 -16.70 11.04 -9.79
C THR A 182 -15.23 10.71 -10.02
N GLY A 183 -14.33 11.44 -9.39
CA GLY A 183 -12.88 11.24 -9.50
C GLY A 183 -12.30 10.74 -8.19
N GLY A 184 -11.06 10.23 -8.26
CA GLY A 184 -10.37 9.70 -7.11
C GLY A 184 -10.68 8.22 -6.84
N PHE A 185 -10.49 7.78 -5.59
CA PHE A 185 -10.74 6.43 -5.11
C PHE A 185 -11.01 6.46 -3.59
N GLY A 186 -11.51 5.34 -3.06
CA GLY A 186 -11.77 5.23 -1.63
C GLY A 186 -12.83 6.24 -1.14
N TYR A 187 -12.44 7.12 -0.23
CA TYR A 187 -13.33 8.12 0.39
C TYR A 187 -13.26 9.52 -0.28
N ASP A 188 -12.67 9.62 -1.48
CA ASP A 188 -12.56 10.90 -2.20
C ASP A 188 -13.89 11.45 -2.70
N PRO A 189 -14.86 10.64 -3.16
CA PRO A 189 -16.19 11.09 -3.58
C PRO A 189 -17.05 11.74 -2.50
#